data_1e95679f8770f5a7df3bad4925460e48
#
_entry.id   1e95679f8770f5a7df3bad4925460e48
#
_cell.length_a   1.000
_cell.length_b   1.000
_cell.length_c   1.000
_cell.angle_alpha   90.00
_cell.angle_beta   90.00
_cell.angle_gamma   90.00
#
_symmetry.space_group_name_H-M   'P 1'
#
loop_
_entity.id
_entity.type
_entity.pdbx_description
1 polymer ?
#
loop_
_entity_poly.entity_id
_entity_poly.type
_entity_poly.pdbx_seq_one_letter_code
_entity_poly.pdbx_strand_id
1 'polypeptide(L)'
;LGTNKPVKITDAKSGLISRLIDVSPSGNKLSPNEYRATMKRISFELGAIAKHCLDVFNANPGAYDDYVPISMMGASNDFYNYVLDSYPVFKKENGTTLKCAWEMYKTYCDEAKVPYPMSKRIFKEELRNYFRDYKERYRLEDDTRVRSYYIGFREDKFEEEQAEIKTVESQPKMIFEYTDSVFDEMCENCFAQYATDKGTPSKKWDNVSTTLKDIDTTQLHYVKVPENHIVIDFDIPDENGNKCLERNLEEASKWPPTYGELSKSGNGVHLHYIYTGDPKKLSSIYSDHIEVKVYTGKSSLRRKLTKCNDLPIATISSGLPLRGEDKVVNFEAIKTEKGIR
;
A
#
# COMPACT_ATOMS: atom_id res chain seq x y z
N LEU A 1 16.10 -2.84 9.39
CA LEU A 1 17.12 -1.79 9.48
C LEU A 1 16.77 -0.66 8.53
N GLY A 2 16.56 0.56 9.06
CA GLY A 2 16.39 1.76 8.25
C GLY A 2 17.70 2.57 8.30
N THR A 3 18.23 2.95 7.15
CA THR A 3 19.46 3.74 7.03
C THR A 3 19.34 4.69 5.85
N ASN A 4 20.01 5.85 5.96
CA ASN A 4 20.03 6.85 4.87
C ASN A 4 21.11 6.57 3.83
N LYS A 5 21.90 5.52 4.01
CA LYS A 5 22.98 5.11 3.09
C LYS A 5 22.98 3.58 2.99
N PRO A 6 23.40 3.01 1.87
CA PRO A 6 23.61 1.58 1.74
C PRO A 6 24.52 1.05 2.86
N VAL A 7 24.16 -0.11 3.43
CA VAL A 7 24.96 -0.74 4.49
C VAL A 7 26.22 -1.32 3.86
N LYS A 8 27.40 -0.88 4.32
CA LYS A 8 28.67 -1.48 3.92
C LYS A 8 28.91 -2.74 4.76
N ILE A 9 29.04 -3.88 4.08
CA ILE A 9 29.35 -5.17 4.69
C ILE A 9 30.81 -5.50 4.39
N THR A 10 31.63 -5.61 5.43
CA THR A 10 33.08 -5.82 5.30
C THR A 10 33.44 -7.20 4.74
N ASP A 11 32.57 -8.18 4.92
CA ASP A 11 32.69 -9.50 4.34
C ASP A 11 31.54 -9.77 3.36
N ALA A 12 31.68 -9.27 2.13
CA ALA A 12 30.72 -9.48 1.06
C ALA A 12 30.52 -10.96 0.65
N LYS A 13 31.45 -11.83 1.06
CA LYS A 13 31.42 -13.28 0.76
C LYS A 13 30.77 -14.12 1.86
N SER A 14 30.42 -13.52 3.00
CA SER A 14 29.86 -14.23 4.17
C SER A 14 28.46 -14.83 3.95
N GLY A 15 27.85 -14.65 2.78
CA GLY A 15 26.48 -15.04 2.50
C GLY A 15 25.42 -14.18 3.23
N LEU A 16 25.83 -13.13 3.94
CA LEU A 16 24.91 -12.20 4.57
C LEU A 16 24.20 -11.34 3.52
N ILE A 17 24.93 -10.87 2.51
CA ILE A 17 24.37 -10.03 1.44
C ILE A 17 23.25 -10.75 0.70
N SER A 18 23.41 -12.05 0.39
CA SER A 18 22.39 -12.85 -0.29
C SER A 18 21.10 -13.08 0.52
N ARG A 19 21.08 -12.69 1.80
CA ARG A 19 19.93 -12.79 2.70
C ARG A 19 19.27 -11.45 2.99
N LEU A 20 19.75 -10.39 2.34
CA LEU A 20 19.24 -9.05 2.52
C LEU A 20 18.50 -8.61 1.27
N ILE A 21 17.39 -7.91 1.48
CA ILE A 21 16.65 -7.21 0.44
C ILE A 21 16.78 -5.73 0.73
N ASP A 22 17.29 -4.95 -0.22
CA ASP A 22 17.32 -3.51 -0.10
C ASP A 22 16.03 -2.91 -0.68
N VAL A 23 15.41 -2.06 0.10
CA VAL A 23 14.22 -1.32 -0.30
C VAL A 23 14.56 0.15 -0.34
N SER A 24 14.52 0.71 -1.54
CA SER A 24 14.77 2.13 -1.75
C SER A 24 13.44 2.87 -1.89
N PRO A 25 13.11 3.81 -0.97
CA PRO A 25 11.94 4.65 -1.12
C PRO A 25 12.00 5.46 -2.42
N SER A 26 10.85 5.70 -3.05
CA SER A 26 10.74 6.49 -4.28
C SER A 26 11.23 7.94 -4.18
N GLY A 27 11.46 8.42 -2.96
CA GLY A 27 11.79 9.83 -2.70
C GLY A 27 10.59 10.77 -2.74
N ASN A 28 9.42 10.28 -3.12
CA ASN A 28 8.19 11.06 -3.11
C ASN A 28 7.81 11.43 -1.68
N LYS A 29 7.50 12.70 -1.47
CA LYS A 29 7.09 13.22 -0.16
C LYS A 29 5.61 13.56 -0.20
N LEU A 30 4.85 12.97 0.70
CA LEU A 30 3.48 13.38 0.96
C LEU A 30 3.47 14.70 1.75
N SER A 31 2.47 15.54 1.50
CA SER A 31 2.21 16.67 2.38
C SER A 31 1.86 16.18 3.79
N PRO A 32 2.04 16.98 4.85
CA PRO A 32 1.72 16.56 6.21
C PRO A 32 0.26 16.11 6.39
N ASN A 33 -0.66 16.69 5.63
CA ASN A 33 -2.09 16.33 5.68
C ASN A 33 -2.34 14.99 4.99
N GLU A 34 -1.80 14.78 3.79
CA GLU A 34 -1.88 13.50 3.07
C GLU A 34 -1.23 12.37 3.86
N TYR A 35 -0.07 12.63 4.47
CA TYR A 35 0.58 11.63 5.33
C TYR A 35 -0.32 11.21 6.49
N ARG A 36 -0.92 12.16 7.22
CA ARG A 36 -1.83 11.87 8.33
C ARG A 36 -3.08 11.10 7.89
N ALA A 37 -3.67 11.50 6.76
CA ALA A 37 -4.81 10.81 6.18
C ALA A 37 -4.46 9.37 5.76
N THR A 38 -3.30 9.17 5.13
CA THR A 38 -2.81 7.85 4.75
C THR A 38 -2.55 6.97 5.96
N MET A 39 -1.89 7.48 7.00
CA MET A 39 -1.65 6.73 8.23
C MET A 39 -2.94 6.32 8.93
N LYS A 40 -3.96 7.18 8.93
CA LYS A 40 -5.29 6.84 9.45
C LYS A 40 -5.93 5.70 8.64
N ARG A 41 -5.91 5.79 7.31
CA ARG A 41 -6.47 4.75 6.41
C ARG A 41 -5.79 3.39 6.56
N ILE A 42 -4.48 3.35 6.70
CA ILE A 42 -3.74 2.10 6.91
C ILE A 42 -4.33 1.30 8.09
N SER A 43 -4.74 1.97 9.17
CA SER A 43 -5.32 1.29 10.34
C SER A 43 -6.62 0.53 10.04
N PHE A 44 -7.39 0.97 9.04
CA PHE A 44 -8.62 0.30 8.60
C PHE A 44 -8.35 -0.83 7.59
N GLU A 45 -7.20 -0.80 6.93
CA GLU A 45 -6.86 -1.67 5.79
C GLU A 45 -5.86 -2.78 6.15
N LEU A 46 -5.46 -2.92 7.42
CA LEU A 46 -4.43 -3.89 7.83
C LEU A 46 -4.69 -5.31 7.33
N GLY A 47 -5.94 -5.78 7.37
CA GLY A 47 -6.31 -7.11 6.87
C GLY A 47 -6.17 -7.22 5.35
N ALA A 48 -6.55 -6.17 4.62
CA ALA A 48 -6.40 -6.12 3.16
C ALA A 48 -4.93 -6.06 2.74
N ILE A 49 -4.11 -5.27 3.45
CA ILE A 49 -2.66 -5.20 3.25
C ILE A 49 -2.03 -6.58 3.49
N ALA A 50 -2.34 -7.23 4.61
CA ALA A 50 -1.82 -8.57 4.92
C ALA A 50 -2.23 -9.60 3.86
N LYS A 51 -3.48 -9.58 3.42
CA LYS A 51 -3.99 -10.46 2.35
C LYS A 51 -3.26 -10.20 1.03
N HIS A 52 -3.07 -8.94 0.64
CA HIS A 52 -2.34 -8.57 -0.57
C HIS A 52 -0.89 -9.08 -0.52
N CYS A 53 -0.18 -8.87 0.60
CA CYS A 53 1.18 -9.38 0.76
C CYS A 53 1.24 -10.90 0.64
N LEU A 54 0.27 -11.62 1.22
CA LEU A 54 0.19 -13.07 1.11
C LEU A 54 -0.09 -13.52 -0.33
N ASP A 55 -0.98 -12.84 -1.05
CA ASP A 55 -1.31 -13.16 -2.44
C ASP A 55 -0.11 -12.93 -3.36
N VAL A 56 0.62 -11.82 -3.18
CA VAL A 56 1.87 -11.54 -3.91
C VAL A 56 2.91 -12.62 -3.64
N PHE A 57 3.11 -13.01 -2.39
CA PHE A 57 4.02 -14.08 -2.02
C PHE A 57 3.62 -15.42 -2.66
N ASN A 58 2.35 -15.80 -2.57
CA ASN A 58 1.86 -17.06 -3.14
C ASN A 58 1.92 -17.10 -4.67
N ALA A 59 1.78 -15.94 -5.32
CA ALA A 59 1.91 -15.85 -6.79
C ALA A 59 3.34 -16.09 -7.27
N ASN A 60 4.35 -15.72 -6.49
CA ASN A 60 5.76 -15.94 -6.79
C ASN A 60 6.59 -16.15 -5.52
N PRO A 61 6.54 -17.35 -4.89
CA PRO A 61 7.27 -17.61 -3.65
C PRO A 61 8.79 -17.49 -3.79
N GLY A 62 9.33 -17.72 -5.00
CA GLY A 62 10.76 -17.62 -5.31
C GLY A 62 11.22 -16.25 -5.83
N ALA A 63 10.40 -15.20 -5.71
CA ALA A 63 10.72 -13.88 -6.27
C ALA A 63 12.07 -13.29 -5.84
N TYR A 64 12.57 -13.72 -4.68
CA TYR A 64 13.82 -13.23 -4.10
C TYR A 64 14.94 -14.29 -4.03
N ASP A 65 14.77 -15.48 -4.63
CA ASP A 65 15.75 -16.55 -4.54
C ASP A 65 17.09 -16.15 -5.21
N ASP A 66 17.02 -15.41 -6.31
CA ASP A 66 18.18 -14.88 -7.04
C ASP A 66 18.38 -13.37 -6.83
N TYR A 67 17.71 -12.77 -5.83
CA TYR A 67 17.79 -11.35 -5.59
C TYR A 67 19.18 -10.91 -5.17
N VAL A 68 19.66 -9.83 -5.78
CA VAL A 68 20.96 -9.22 -5.48
C VAL A 68 20.74 -7.77 -5.02
N PRO A 69 21.08 -7.41 -3.77
CA PRO A 69 20.94 -6.04 -3.26
C PRO A 69 22.01 -5.13 -3.88
N ILE A 70 21.72 -4.57 -5.06
CA ILE A 70 22.67 -3.84 -5.90
C ILE A 70 23.33 -2.68 -5.15
N SER A 71 22.58 -1.88 -4.41
CA SER A 71 23.11 -0.73 -3.67
C SER A 71 24.06 -1.14 -2.53
N MET A 72 23.78 -2.25 -1.86
CA MET A 72 24.68 -2.81 -0.84
C MET A 72 25.90 -3.49 -1.47
N MET A 73 25.75 -4.13 -2.60
CA MET A 73 26.85 -4.69 -3.36
C MET A 73 27.83 -3.60 -3.81
N GLY A 74 27.32 -2.49 -4.37
CA GLY A 74 28.11 -1.34 -4.73
C GLY A 74 28.85 -0.71 -3.56
N ALA A 75 28.22 -0.64 -2.39
CA ALA A 75 28.87 -0.11 -1.18
C ALA A 75 29.95 -1.04 -0.59
N SER A 76 29.89 -2.34 -0.88
CA SER A 76 30.67 -3.38 -0.21
C SER A 76 31.68 -4.08 -1.10
N ASN A 77 31.59 -3.96 -2.43
CA ASN A 77 32.34 -4.74 -3.39
C ASN A 77 32.99 -3.86 -4.46
N ASP A 78 34.28 -3.54 -4.27
CA ASP A 78 35.05 -2.74 -5.23
C ASP A 78 35.13 -3.40 -6.62
N PHE A 79 35.05 -4.74 -6.70
CA PHE A 79 35.04 -5.44 -8.00
C PHE A 79 33.72 -5.25 -8.74
N TYR A 80 32.60 -5.25 -8.03
CA TYR A 80 31.28 -4.93 -8.62
C TYR A 80 31.28 -3.51 -9.18
N ASN A 81 31.82 -2.54 -8.43
CA ASN A 81 31.93 -1.16 -8.88
C ASN A 81 32.81 -1.02 -10.12
N TYR A 82 33.90 -1.78 -10.20
CA TYR A 82 34.73 -1.85 -11.40
C TYR A 82 33.94 -2.37 -12.61
N VAL A 83 33.17 -3.45 -12.44
CA VAL A 83 32.35 -3.98 -13.54
C VAL A 83 31.27 -3.01 -13.96
N LEU A 84 30.66 -2.29 -13.00
CA LEU A 84 29.67 -1.26 -13.27
C LEU A 84 30.29 -0.06 -14.05
N ASP A 85 31.47 0.38 -13.67
CA ASP A 85 32.22 1.44 -14.37
C ASP A 85 32.58 1.01 -15.80
N SER A 86 32.94 -0.26 -15.98
CA SER A 86 33.27 -0.86 -17.27
C SER A 86 32.07 -1.35 -18.07
N TYR A 87 30.83 -1.20 -17.52
CA TYR A 87 29.59 -1.70 -18.12
C TYR A 87 29.38 -1.26 -19.58
N PRO A 88 29.55 0.01 -19.95
CA PRO A 88 29.36 0.45 -21.34
C PRO A 88 30.25 -0.30 -22.32
N VAL A 89 31.49 -0.60 -21.92
CA VAL A 89 32.46 -1.35 -22.76
C VAL A 89 32.07 -2.81 -22.87
N PHE A 90 31.77 -3.47 -21.75
CA PHE A 90 31.40 -4.88 -21.73
C PHE A 90 30.07 -5.14 -22.45
N LYS A 91 29.11 -4.26 -22.33
CA LYS A 91 27.83 -4.33 -23.06
C LYS A 91 28.04 -4.21 -24.57
N LYS A 92 28.81 -3.20 -25.02
CA LYS A 92 29.04 -2.95 -26.43
C LYS A 92 29.78 -4.10 -27.11
N GLU A 93 30.85 -4.58 -26.48
CA GLU A 93 31.74 -5.61 -27.07
C GLU A 93 31.20 -7.03 -26.82
N ASN A 94 30.22 -7.20 -25.92
CA ASN A 94 29.65 -8.48 -25.49
C ASN A 94 30.68 -9.56 -25.13
N GLY A 95 31.92 -9.16 -24.88
CA GLY A 95 33.02 -10.02 -24.53
C GLY A 95 34.30 -9.25 -24.27
N THR A 96 35.30 -9.91 -23.64
CA THR A 96 36.60 -9.29 -23.35
C THR A 96 37.71 -10.34 -23.16
N THR A 97 38.93 -9.95 -23.38
CA THR A 97 40.10 -10.77 -22.99
C THR A 97 40.46 -10.50 -21.53
N LEU A 98 41.01 -11.51 -20.84
CA LEU A 98 41.57 -11.33 -19.50
C LEU A 98 42.60 -10.20 -19.44
N LYS A 99 43.37 -10.00 -20.51
CA LYS A 99 44.39 -8.95 -20.57
C LYS A 99 43.74 -7.58 -20.57
N CYS A 100 42.77 -7.34 -21.44
CA CYS A 100 42.06 -6.07 -21.53
C CYS A 100 41.32 -5.73 -20.22
N ALA A 101 40.51 -6.66 -19.73
CA ALA A 101 39.79 -6.48 -18.49
C ALA A 101 40.73 -6.23 -17.29
N TRP A 102 41.87 -6.88 -17.24
CA TRP A 102 42.87 -6.68 -16.19
C TRP A 102 43.51 -5.29 -16.24
N GLU A 103 43.86 -4.78 -17.43
CA GLU A 103 44.37 -3.41 -17.56
C GLU A 103 43.31 -2.38 -17.14
N MET A 104 42.05 -2.53 -17.56
CA MET A 104 40.95 -1.68 -17.12
C MET A 104 40.79 -1.71 -15.60
N TYR A 105 40.88 -2.91 -14.98
CA TYR A 105 40.79 -3.04 -13.52
C TYR A 105 41.91 -2.31 -12.78
N LYS A 106 43.13 -2.36 -13.30
CA LYS A 106 44.27 -1.63 -12.70
C LYS A 106 44.03 -0.12 -12.77
N THR A 107 43.60 0.38 -13.92
CA THR A 107 43.28 1.80 -14.07
C THR A 107 42.18 2.24 -13.09
N TYR A 108 41.11 1.45 -13.00
CA TYR A 108 40.05 1.67 -12.03
C TYR A 108 40.54 1.70 -10.57
N CYS A 109 41.40 0.73 -10.18
CA CYS A 109 41.93 0.69 -8.83
C CYS A 109 42.80 1.91 -8.50
N ASP A 110 43.58 2.41 -9.44
CA ASP A 110 44.41 3.59 -9.28
C ASP A 110 43.58 4.86 -9.15
N GLU A 111 42.53 5.01 -9.97
CA GLU A 111 41.62 6.15 -9.93
C GLU A 111 40.70 6.15 -8.70
N ALA A 112 40.09 5.01 -8.38
CA ALA A 112 39.23 4.83 -7.23
C ALA A 112 39.99 4.68 -5.89
N LYS A 113 41.30 4.66 -5.92
CA LYS A 113 42.19 4.46 -4.75
C LYS A 113 41.80 3.24 -3.93
N VAL A 114 41.58 2.11 -4.61
CA VAL A 114 41.20 0.85 -3.96
C VAL A 114 42.35 0.39 -3.05
N PRO A 115 42.12 0.27 -1.70
CA PRO A 115 43.22 0.05 -0.76
C PRO A 115 43.89 -1.32 -0.89
N TYR A 116 43.14 -2.33 -1.32
CA TYR A 116 43.61 -3.72 -1.48
C TYR A 116 43.13 -4.33 -2.81
N PRO A 117 43.77 -4.01 -3.94
CA PRO A 117 43.42 -4.58 -5.24
C PRO A 117 43.55 -6.12 -5.24
N MET A 118 42.65 -6.78 -5.96
CA MET A 118 42.68 -8.23 -6.09
C MET A 118 43.93 -8.69 -6.88
N SER A 119 44.42 -9.87 -6.52
CA SER A 119 45.43 -10.54 -7.37
C SER A 119 44.81 -10.96 -8.71
N LYS A 120 45.61 -11.01 -9.78
CA LYS A 120 45.16 -11.40 -11.12
C LYS A 120 44.46 -12.78 -11.14
N ARG A 121 44.85 -13.68 -10.24
CA ARG A 121 44.25 -15.01 -10.12
C ARG A 121 42.83 -14.92 -9.61
N ILE A 122 42.60 -14.15 -8.56
CA ILE A 122 41.24 -13.93 -7.99
C ILE A 122 40.38 -13.15 -8.99
N PHE A 123 40.94 -12.11 -9.59
CA PHE A 123 40.27 -11.33 -10.64
C PHE A 123 39.74 -12.20 -11.79
N LYS A 124 40.57 -13.15 -12.28
CA LYS A 124 40.19 -14.07 -13.34
C LYS A 124 38.94 -14.87 -12.99
N GLU A 125 38.86 -15.36 -11.76
CA GLU A 125 37.72 -16.17 -11.31
C GLU A 125 36.48 -15.30 -11.03
N GLU A 126 36.64 -14.12 -10.41
CA GLU A 126 35.53 -13.21 -10.17
C GLU A 126 34.90 -12.69 -11.47
N LEU A 127 35.71 -12.40 -12.49
CA LEU A 127 35.23 -11.92 -13.79
C LEU A 127 34.31 -12.94 -14.48
N ARG A 128 34.52 -14.25 -14.26
CA ARG A 128 33.65 -15.31 -14.79
C ARG A 128 32.19 -15.17 -14.36
N ASN A 129 31.93 -14.62 -13.19
CA ASN A 129 30.58 -14.45 -12.68
C ASN A 129 29.75 -13.45 -13.49
N TYR A 130 30.40 -12.60 -14.28
CA TYR A 130 29.78 -11.53 -15.07
C TYR A 130 29.69 -11.83 -16.57
N PHE A 131 30.13 -13.04 -16.98
CA PHE A 131 30.04 -13.51 -18.36
C PHE A 131 29.42 -14.90 -18.39
N ARG A 132 28.77 -15.25 -19.51
CA ARG A 132 28.05 -16.53 -19.68
C ARG A 132 29.02 -17.69 -19.93
N ASP A 133 30.13 -17.42 -20.62
CA ASP A 133 31.09 -18.45 -20.96
C ASP A 133 32.54 -17.90 -20.93
N TYR A 134 33.52 -18.84 -20.85
CA TYR A 134 34.93 -18.53 -20.84
C TYR A 134 35.69 -19.55 -21.70
N LYS A 135 36.50 -19.06 -22.65
CA LYS A 135 37.33 -19.89 -23.52
C LYS A 135 38.82 -19.57 -23.30
N GLU A 136 39.64 -20.60 -23.11
CA GLU A 136 41.08 -20.41 -23.00
C GLU A 136 41.70 -19.93 -24.33
N ARG A 137 41.16 -20.36 -25.47
CA ARG A 137 41.51 -19.93 -26.81
C ARG A 137 40.22 -19.65 -27.58
N TYR A 138 40.15 -18.50 -28.20
CA TYR A 138 39.00 -18.07 -28.96
C TYR A 138 39.43 -17.39 -30.26
N ARG A 139 38.59 -17.43 -31.27
CA ARG A 139 38.80 -16.79 -32.55
C ARG A 139 37.71 -15.75 -32.73
N LEU A 140 38.10 -14.50 -32.83
CA LEU A 140 37.18 -13.39 -33.06
C LEU A 140 36.65 -13.40 -34.48
N GLU A 141 35.64 -12.61 -34.78
CA GLU A 141 35.01 -12.52 -36.11
C GLU A 141 36.00 -12.04 -37.20
N ASP A 142 36.97 -11.25 -36.84
CA ASP A 142 38.07 -10.76 -37.70
C ASP A 142 39.19 -11.76 -37.87
N ASP A 143 38.97 -13.03 -37.51
CA ASP A 143 39.93 -14.11 -37.55
C ASP A 143 41.12 -14.03 -36.57
N THR A 144 41.13 -13.00 -35.70
CA THR A 144 42.17 -12.84 -34.70
C THR A 144 42.06 -13.89 -33.59
N ARG A 145 43.19 -14.54 -33.27
CA ARG A 145 43.24 -15.53 -32.18
C ARG A 145 43.61 -14.88 -30.86
N VAL A 146 42.70 -15.02 -29.89
CA VAL A 146 42.86 -14.49 -28.52
C VAL A 146 42.93 -15.61 -27.50
N ARG A 147 43.51 -15.30 -26.32
CA ARG A 147 43.57 -16.22 -25.18
C ARG A 147 42.77 -15.66 -24.01
N SER A 148 42.20 -16.55 -23.21
CA SER A 148 41.46 -16.22 -22.01
C SER A 148 40.35 -15.19 -22.31
N TYR A 149 39.38 -15.59 -23.13
CA TYR A 149 38.30 -14.75 -23.60
C TYR A 149 37.02 -15.06 -22.85
N TYR A 150 36.32 -14.03 -22.37
CA TYR A 150 35.00 -14.06 -21.74
C TYR A 150 33.96 -13.66 -22.76
N ILE A 151 32.83 -14.41 -22.83
CA ILE A 151 31.79 -14.27 -23.84
C ILE A 151 30.45 -14.07 -23.18
N GLY A 152 29.63 -13.18 -23.74
CA GLY A 152 28.25 -12.97 -23.32
C GLY A 152 28.18 -12.25 -21.97
N PHE A 153 28.31 -10.92 -21.99
CA PHE A 153 28.22 -10.12 -20.79
C PHE A 153 26.81 -10.26 -20.16
N ARG A 154 26.75 -10.43 -18.86
CA ARG A 154 25.51 -10.63 -18.09
C ARG A 154 24.93 -9.31 -17.65
N GLU A 155 24.18 -8.66 -18.54
CA GLU A 155 23.46 -7.42 -18.28
C GLU A 155 22.40 -7.62 -17.21
N ASP A 156 21.80 -8.81 -17.15
CA ASP A 156 20.78 -9.22 -16.17
C ASP A 156 21.16 -8.99 -14.71
N LYS A 157 22.45 -8.89 -14.41
CA LYS A 157 22.96 -8.58 -13.07
C LYS A 157 22.95 -7.10 -12.69
N PHE A 158 22.61 -6.22 -13.63
CA PHE A 158 22.65 -4.77 -13.47
C PHE A 158 21.33 -4.10 -13.87
N GLU A 159 20.36 -4.85 -14.39
CA GLU A 159 19.03 -4.34 -14.65
C GLU A 159 18.33 -4.16 -13.31
N GLU A 160 18.11 -2.91 -12.91
CA GLU A 160 17.09 -2.60 -11.94
C GLU A 160 15.74 -2.95 -12.60
N GLU A 161 14.97 -3.85 -12.02
CA GLU A 161 13.54 -3.88 -12.32
C GLU A 161 13.03 -2.46 -12.04
N GLN A 162 12.80 -1.70 -13.10
CA GLN A 162 12.03 -0.49 -13.01
C GLN A 162 10.62 -0.93 -12.62
N ALA A 163 10.39 -1.01 -11.31
CA ALA A 163 9.04 -1.04 -10.80
C ALA A 163 8.35 0.16 -11.43
N GLU A 164 7.41 -0.08 -12.35
CA GLU A 164 6.55 0.96 -12.87
C GLU A 164 5.97 1.69 -11.67
N ILE A 165 6.43 2.92 -11.46
CA ILE A 165 5.85 3.83 -10.49
C ILE A 165 4.47 4.15 -11.06
N LYS A 166 3.47 3.35 -10.66
CA LYS A 166 2.09 3.77 -10.80
C LYS A 166 1.98 5.03 -9.96
N THR A 167 1.93 6.15 -10.65
CA THR A 167 1.53 7.42 -10.05
C THR A 167 0.28 7.15 -9.24
N VAL A 168 0.37 7.36 -7.93
CA VAL A 168 -0.80 7.32 -7.06
C VAL A 168 -1.73 8.40 -7.59
N GLU A 169 -2.79 7.98 -8.28
CA GLU A 169 -3.83 8.89 -8.72
C GLU A 169 -4.30 9.68 -7.50
N SER A 170 -4.31 11.00 -7.63
CA SER A 170 -4.88 11.87 -6.61
C SER A 170 -6.28 11.37 -6.33
N GLN A 171 -6.57 11.07 -5.05
CA GLN A 171 -7.85 10.46 -4.67
C GLN A 171 -9.00 11.32 -5.18
N PRO A 172 -10.05 10.70 -5.74
CA PRO A 172 -11.21 11.44 -6.19
C PRO A 172 -11.78 12.23 -5.01
N LYS A 173 -12.00 13.52 -5.24
CA LYS A 173 -12.66 14.39 -4.27
C LYS A 173 -14.02 13.79 -3.98
N MET A 174 -14.39 13.64 -2.71
CA MET A 174 -15.68 13.07 -2.33
C MET A 174 -16.80 14.04 -2.77
N ILE A 175 -17.49 13.67 -3.85
CA ILE A 175 -18.53 14.49 -4.49
C ILE A 175 -19.88 13.83 -4.22
N PHE A 176 -20.84 14.57 -3.67
CA PHE A 176 -22.20 14.13 -3.36
C PHE A 176 -23.20 14.83 -4.29
N GLU A 177 -23.25 14.43 -5.53
CA GLU A 177 -24.11 15.05 -6.56
C GLU A 177 -25.10 14.06 -7.17
N TYR A 178 -24.91 12.76 -6.93
CA TYR A 178 -25.72 11.70 -7.52
C TYR A 178 -26.99 11.45 -6.75
N THR A 179 -28.01 10.99 -7.47
CA THR A 179 -29.30 10.56 -6.91
C THR A 179 -29.54 9.06 -7.13
N ASP A 180 -28.74 8.44 -8.02
CA ASP A 180 -28.73 7.00 -8.22
C ASP A 180 -27.78 6.37 -7.23
N SER A 181 -28.28 5.43 -6.44
CA SER A 181 -27.59 4.92 -5.27
C SER A 181 -27.08 3.50 -5.47
N VAL A 182 -25.75 3.32 -5.46
CA VAL A 182 -25.09 2.00 -5.44
C VAL A 182 -25.59 1.14 -4.26
N PHE A 183 -25.92 1.77 -3.14
CA PHE A 183 -26.53 1.07 -2.00
C PHE A 183 -27.89 0.49 -2.35
N ASP A 184 -28.75 1.23 -3.07
CA ASP A 184 -30.07 0.76 -3.46
C ASP A 184 -29.98 -0.47 -4.37
N GLU A 185 -29.05 -0.50 -5.30
CA GLU A 185 -28.77 -1.66 -6.14
C GLU A 185 -28.29 -2.86 -5.31
N MET A 186 -27.30 -2.65 -4.44
CA MET A 186 -26.72 -3.72 -3.63
C MET A 186 -27.71 -4.31 -2.63
N CYS A 187 -28.59 -3.49 -2.07
CA CYS A 187 -29.58 -3.85 -1.07
C CYS A 187 -31.00 -4.01 -1.62
N GLU A 188 -31.19 -4.09 -2.95
CA GLU A 188 -32.52 -4.13 -3.59
C GLU A 188 -33.47 -5.17 -3.02
N ASN A 189 -32.96 -6.32 -2.62
CA ASN A 189 -33.72 -7.45 -2.05
C ASN A 189 -33.78 -7.42 -0.51
N CYS A 190 -33.21 -6.42 0.15
CA CYS A 190 -33.32 -6.27 1.60
C CYS A 190 -34.71 -5.81 1.99
N PHE A 191 -35.27 -6.38 3.05
CA PHE A 191 -36.58 -5.96 3.56
C PHE A 191 -36.56 -4.48 3.93
N ALA A 192 -37.56 -3.73 3.46
CA ALA A 192 -37.66 -2.31 3.69
C ALA A 192 -39.13 -1.88 3.91
N GLN A 193 -39.31 -0.79 4.63
CA GLN A 193 -40.64 -0.20 4.91
C GLN A 193 -40.53 1.29 5.11
N TYR A 194 -41.60 2.03 4.77
CA TYR A 194 -41.64 3.45 5.06
C TYR A 194 -41.71 3.75 6.57
N ALA A 195 -41.24 4.91 6.94
CA ALA A 195 -41.49 5.46 8.27
C ALA A 195 -42.93 5.96 8.41
N THR A 196 -43.45 5.91 9.61
CA THR A 196 -44.69 6.62 9.99
C THR A 196 -44.42 8.11 10.06
N ASP A 197 -45.50 8.93 10.20
CA ASP A 197 -45.39 10.39 10.42
C ASP A 197 -44.59 10.73 11.68
N LYS A 198 -44.56 9.82 12.66
CA LYS A 198 -43.76 9.95 13.89
C LYS A 198 -42.31 9.56 13.67
N GLY A 199 -41.92 9.14 12.45
CA GLY A 199 -40.56 8.74 12.11
C GLY A 199 -40.13 7.38 12.67
N THR A 200 -41.09 6.49 13.01
CA THR A 200 -40.83 5.10 13.44
C THR A 200 -41.17 4.10 12.34
N PRO A 201 -40.64 2.86 12.36
CA PRO A 201 -41.05 1.82 11.40
C PRO A 201 -42.57 1.59 11.44
N SER A 202 -43.18 1.40 10.26
CA SER A 202 -44.62 1.26 10.12
C SER A 202 -45.16 -0.08 10.63
N LYS A 203 -44.34 -1.16 10.53
CA LYS A 203 -44.71 -2.52 10.92
C LYS A 203 -43.57 -3.19 11.71
N LYS A 204 -43.93 -4.24 12.45
CA LYS A 204 -42.90 -5.15 13.00
C LYS A 204 -42.21 -5.88 11.83
N TRP A 205 -40.90 -6.12 11.96
CA TRP A 205 -40.09 -6.73 10.90
C TRP A 205 -40.62 -8.11 10.44
N ASP A 206 -41.17 -8.89 11.34
CA ASP A 206 -41.80 -10.17 11.04
C ASP A 206 -43.01 -10.09 10.08
N ASN A 207 -43.57 -8.90 9.90
CA ASN A 207 -44.73 -8.60 9.06
C ASN A 207 -44.38 -7.76 7.82
N VAL A 208 -43.10 -7.54 7.55
CA VAL A 208 -42.63 -6.78 6.35
C VAL A 208 -42.38 -7.74 5.21
N SER A 209 -43.07 -7.55 4.10
CA SER A 209 -42.90 -8.32 2.87
C SER A 209 -42.34 -7.50 1.70
N THR A 210 -42.26 -6.18 1.85
CA THR A 210 -41.68 -5.26 0.87
C THR A 210 -40.19 -5.23 0.97
N THR A 211 -39.52 -5.05 -0.18
CA THR A 211 -38.08 -4.92 -0.27
C THR A 211 -37.68 -3.50 -0.68
N LEU A 212 -36.41 -3.18 -0.67
CA LEU A 212 -35.92 -1.83 -0.98
C LEU A 212 -36.31 -1.38 -2.39
N LYS A 213 -36.31 -2.31 -3.38
CA LYS A 213 -36.74 -2.04 -4.74
C LYS A 213 -38.24 -1.70 -4.88
N ASP A 214 -39.07 -2.04 -3.87
CA ASP A 214 -40.50 -1.83 -3.91
C ASP A 214 -40.91 -0.46 -3.34
N ILE A 215 -39.96 0.34 -2.84
CA ILE A 215 -40.22 1.61 -2.16
C ILE A 215 -39.44 2.76 -2.79
N ASP A 216 -39.94 3.97 -2.64
CA ASP A 216 -39.25 5.20 -3.03
C ASP A 216 -38.23 5.59 -1.91
N THR A 217 -36.95 5.42 -2.20
CA THR A 217 -35.86 5.66 -1.24
C THR A 217 -35.61 7.14 -0.95
N THR A 218 -36.21 8.06 -1.74
CA THR A 218 -36.18 9.50 -1.45
C THR A 218 -37.12 9.89 -0.33
N GLN A 219 -38.02 8.98 0.08
CA GLN A 219 -38.85 9.13 1.26
C GLN A 219 -38.17 8.49 2.48
N LEU A 220 -38.55 8.93 3.69
CA LEU A 220 -38.00 8.37 4.92
C LEU A 220 -38.46 6.91 5.08
N HIS A 221 -37.48 6.01 5.15
CA HIS A 221 -37.70 4.57 5.24
C HIS A 221 -36.74 3.88 6.18
N TYR A 222 -36.98 2.62 6.44
CA TYR A 222 -36.11 1.71 7.17
C TYR A 222 -35.78 0.53 6.29
N VAL A 223 -34.48 0.11 6.31
CA VAL A 223 -34.03 -1.07 5.57
C VAL A 223 -33.27 -2.02 6.48
N LYS A 224 -33.50 -3.31 6.30
CA LYS A 224 -32.85 -4.40 7.02
C LYS A 224 -31.58 -4.81 6.26
N VAL A 225 -30.50 -4.10 6.50
CA VAL A 225 -29.21 -4.37 5.87
C VAL A 225 -28.57 -5.66 6.45
N PRO A 226 -27.65 -6.30 5.72
CA PRO A 226 -26.84 -7.41 6.25
C PRO A 226 -26.13 -7.02 7.56
N GLU A 227 -25.93 -7.99 8.47
CA GLU A 227 -25.34 -7.70 9.79
C GLU A 227 -23.93 -7.14 9.73
N ASN A 228 -23.16 -7.48 8.68
CA ASN A 228 -21.82 -6.96 8.46
C ASN A 228 -21.79 -5.57 7.76
N HIS A 229 -22.93 -5.04 7.38
CA HIS A 229 -23.04 -3.68 6.87
C HIS A 229 -23.03 -2.70 8.02
N ILE A 230 -22.11 -1.76 8.01
CA ILE A 230 -21.97 -0.72 9.01
C ILE A 230 -22.02 0.66 8.36
N VAL A 231 -22.41 1.65 9.13
CA VAL A 231 -22.41 3.06 8.69
C VAL A 231 -21.60 3.87 9.69
N ILE A 232 -20.72 4.71 9.16
CA ILE A 232 -20.02 5.71 9.95
C ILE A 232 -20.75 7.04 9.77
N ASP A 233 -21.29 7.55 10.86
CA ASP A 233 -22.12 8.74 10.90
C ASP A 233 -21.31 9.93 11.43
N PHE A 234 -21.17 10.96 10.59
CA PHE A 234 -20.42 12.17 10.89
C PHE A 234 -21.39 13.33 11.16
N ASP A 235 -21.40 13.79 12.39
CA ASP A 235 -22.29 14.85 12.88
C ASP A 235 -21.51 15.99 13.56
N ILE A 236 -20.36 16.41 12.98
CA ILE A 236 -19.45 17.39 13.54
C ILE A 236 -20.06 18.80 13.44
N PRO A 237 -20.19 19.54 14.57
CA PRO A 237 -20.72 20.88 14.57
C PRO A 237 -19.69 21.94 14.15
N ASP A 238 -20.20 23.09 13.74
CA ASP A 238 -19.44 24.34 13.66
C ASP A 238 -19.19 24.95 15.06
N GLU A 239 -18.64 26.15 15.10
CA GLU A 239 -18.35 26.87 16.34
C GLU A 239 -19.60 27.30 17.09
N ASN A 240 -20.75 27.35 16.40
CA ASN A 240 -22.06 27.71 16.96
C ASN A 240 -22.90 26.48 17.37
N GLY A 241 -22.36 25.27 17.22
CA GLY A 241 -23.05 24.02 17.54
C GLY A 241 -23.97 23.50 16.43
N ASN A 242 -23.98 24.10 15.23
CA ASN A 242 -24.76 23.62 14.10
C ASN A 242 -23.97 22.59 13.29
N LYS A 243 -24.64 21.56 12.75
CA LYS A 243 -23.97 20.57 11.87
C LYS A 243 -23.35 21.25 10.66
N CYS A 244 -22.05 21.03 10.46
CA CYS A 244 -21.26 21.65 9.41
C CYS A 244 -20.87 20.64 8.33
N LEU A 245 -21.42 20.77 7.14
CA LEU A 245 -21.12 19.86 6.03
C LEU A 245 -19.62 19.85 5.69
N GLU A 246 -18.98 21.01 5.65
CA GLU A 246 -17.57 21.13 5.28
C GLU A 246 -16.64 20.34 6.23
N ARG A 247 -16.87 20.45 7.54
CA ARG A 247 -16.12 19.69 8.57
C ARG A 247 -16.41 18.21 8.47
N ASN A 248 -17.63 17.82 8.19
CA ASN A 248 -18.01 16.42 7.98
C ASN A 248 -17.34 15.83 6.74
N LEU A 249 -17.28 16.56 5.62
CA LEU A 249 -16.58 16.15 4.40
C LEU A 249 -15.08 16.06 4.62
N GLU A 250 -14.48 17.03 5.31
CA GLU A 250 -13.04 16.99 5.64
C GLU A 250 -12.69 15.75 6.45
N GLU A 251 -13.45 15.45 7.49
CA GLU A 251 -13.17 14.27 8.34
C GLU A 251 -13.47 12.96 7.60
N ALA A 252 -14.59 12.89 6.86
CA ALA A 252 -14.94 11.73 6.06
C ALA A 252 -13.89 11.42 4.97
N SER A 253 -13.26 12.45 4.38
CA SER A 253 -12.20 12.27 3.38
C SER A 253 -10.94 11.58 3.91
N LYS A 254 -10.75 11.51 5.23
CA LYS A 254 -9.63 10.82 5.88
C LYS A 254 -9.87 9.30 6.02
N TRP A 255 -11.05 8.83 5.66
CA TRP A 255 -11.45 7.42 5.69
C TRP A 255 -11.19 6.74 4.34
N PRO A 256 -11.16 5.39 4.29
CA PRO A 256 -11.08 4.67 3.01
C PRO A 256 -12.22 5.09 2.07
N PRO A 257 -11.94 5.33 0.78
CA PRO A 257 -12.98 5.69 -0.18
C PRO A 257 -14.08 4.63 -0.25
N THR A 258 -15.33 5.05 -0.16
CA THR A 258 -16.49 4.17 -0.15
C THR A 258 -17.75 4.91 -0.58
N TYR A 259 -18.84 4.18 -0.80
CA TYR A 259 -20.15 4.76 -0.95
C TYR A 259 -20.50 5.63 0.27
N GLY A 260 -20.96 6.83 -0.01
CA GLY A 260 -21.40 7.76 1.01
C GLY A 260 -22.66 8.52 0.58
N GLU A 261 -23.41 8.97 1.54
CA GLU A 261 -24.62 9.78 1.32
C GLU A 261 -24.73 10.90 2.35
N LEU A 262 -25.42 11.96 1.96
CA LEU A 262 -25.75 13.05 2.87
C LEU A 262 -26.91 12.63 3.77
N SER A 263 -26.86 13.06 5.04
CA SER A 263 -27.96 12.88 5.98
C SER A 263 -29.24 13.61 5.52
N LYS A 264 -30.37 13.29 6.12
CA LYS A 264 -31.66 13.93 5.83
C LYS A 264 -31.60 15.46 5.83
N SER A 265 -30.79 16.08 6.70
CA SER A 265 -30.63 17.53 6.78
C SER A 265 -29.69 18.11 5.73
N GLY A 266 -28.94 17.28 5.01
CA GLY A 266 -27.92 17.68 4.04
C GLY A 266 -26.57 18.07 4.68
N ASN A 267 -26.44 18.10 5.99
CA ASN A 267 -25.25 18.59 6.70
C ASN A 267 -24.41 17.49 7.37
N GLY A 268 -24.95 16.29 7.58
CA GLY A 268 -24.21 15.12 8.05
C GLY A 268 -23.78 14.26 6.87
N VAL A 269 -22.77 13.43 7.08
CA VAL A 269 -22.24 12.48 6.09
C VAL A 269 -22.32 11.08 6.67
N HIS A 270 -22.83 10.14 5.89
CA HIS A 270 -22.85 8.71 6.19
C HIS A 270 -21.95 7.97 5.23
N LEU A 271 -20.90 7.28 5.72
CA LEU A 271 -20.07 6.39 4.94
C LEU A 271 -20.46 4.94 5.21
N HIS A 272 -20.68 4.18 4.17
CA HIS A 272 -21.11 2.77 4.23
C HIS A 272 -19.94 1.84 4.01
N TYR A 273 -19.81 0.81 4.84
CA TYR A 273 -18.76 -0.21 4.71
C TYR A 273 -19.32 -1.62 4.96
N ILE A 274 -18.64 -2.60 4.38
CA ILE A 274 -18.76 -4.01 4.77
C ILE A 274 -17.64 -4.30 5.77
N TYR A 275 -17.98 -4.70 6.97
CA TYR A 275 -17.02 -5.04 8.01
C TYR A 275 -16.78 -6.55 8.05
N THR A 276 -15.52 -6.99 7.94
CA THR A 276 -15.18 -8.43 7.92
C THR A 276 -15.05 -9.05 9.30
N GLY A 277 -14.96 -8.24 10.35
CA GLY A 277 -14.96 -8.70 11.74
C GLY A 277 -16.37 -8.95 12.29
N ASP A 278 -16.48 -9.14 13.60
CA ASP A 278 -17.77 -9.28 14.30
C ASP A 278 -18.35 -7.89 14.67
N PRO A 279 -19.42 -7.43 13.99
CA PRO A 279 -20.00 -6.10 14.27
C PRO A 279 -20.55 -5.98 15.69
N LYS A 280 -20.89 -7.08 16.36
CA LYS A 280 -21.40 -7.07 17.74
C LYS A 280 -20.34 -6.65 18.75
N LYS A 281 -19.07 -6.76 18.38
CA LYS A 281 -17.93 -6.32 19.20
C LYS A 281 -17.58 -4.85 19.01
N LEU A 282 -18.14 -4.17 18.01
CA LEU A 282 -17.84 -2.75 17.75
C LEU A 282 -18.45 -1.85 18.80
N SER A 283 -17.68 -0.86 19.26
CA SER A 283 -18.18 0.30 20.02
C SER A 283 -18.98 1.21 19.08
N SER A 284 -20.04 1.81 19.58
CA SER A 284 -20.81 2.81 18.81
C SER A 284 -20.14 4.17 18.75
N ILE A 285 -19.14 4.44 19.58
CA ILE A 285 -18.45 5.73 19.63
C ILE A 285 -17.06 5.54 19.02
N TYR A 286 -16.80 6.23 17.92
CA TYR A 286 -15.46 6.30 17.33
C TYR A 286 -14.66 7.46 17.92
N SER A 287 -15.23 8.64 17.88
CA SER A 287 -14.71 9.88 18.49
C SER A 287 -15.86 10.85 18.73
N ASP A 288 -15.58 12.04 19.26
CA ASP A 288 -16.59 13.07 19.41
C ASP A 288 -17.26 13.35 18.06
N HIS A 289 -18.60 13.27 18.03
CA HIS A 289 -19.43 13.49 16.84
C HIS A 289 -19.24 12.52 15.66
N ILE A 290 -18.56 11.38 15.88
CA ILE A 290 -18.44 10.30 14.88
C ILE A 290 -18.90 8.99 15.52
N GLU A 291 -19.95 8.41 14.97
CA GLU A 291 -20.55 7.18 15.49
C GLU A 291 -20.41 6.02 14.50
N VAL A 292 -20.23 4.82 15.04
CA VAL A 292 -20.27 3.56 14.28
C VAL A 292 -21.65 2.95 14.48
N LYS A 293 -22.47 2.95 13.43
CA LYS A 293 -23.80 2.34 13.43
C LYS A 293 -23.72 0.89 12.97
N VAL A 294 -24.20 -0.03 13.77
CA VAL A 294 -24.33 -1.46 13.47
C VAL A 294 -25.79 -1.89 13.48
N TYR A 295 -26.14 -2.83 12.61
CA TYR A 295 -27.55 -3.22 12.36
C TYR A 295 -27.76 -4.70 12.63
N THR A 296 -27.43 -5.13 13.84
CA THR A 296 -27.59 -6.53 14.30
C THR A 296 -28.96 -6.77 14.94
N GLY A 297 -29.42 -8.01 14.92
CA GLY A 297 -30.68 -8.42 15.54
C GLY A 297 -31.90 -7.68 14.96
N LYS A 298 -32.66 -6.95 15.76
CA LYS A 298 -33.87 -6.23 15.32
C LYS A 298 -33.60 -4.81 14.81
N SER A 299 -32.38 -4.31 14.89
CA SER A 299 -32.04 -2.97 14.41
C SER A 299 -32.09 -2.89 12.87
N SER A 300 -32.26 -1.69 12.36
CA SER A 300 -32.38 -1.41 10.92
C SER A 300 -31.84 -0.02 10.61
N LEU A 301 -31.33 0.16 9.42
CA LEU A 301 -30.88 1.45 8.92
C LEU A 301 -32.09 2.36 8.65
N ARG A 302 -32.12 3.53 9.30
CA ARG A 302 -33.08 4.60 9.00
C ARG A 302 -32.44 5.51 7.96
N ARG A 303 -33.10 5.68 6.82
CA ARG A 303 -32.49 6.34 5.67
C ARG A 303 -33.52 7.21 4.91
N LYS A 304 -33.03 8.26 4.31
CA LYS A 304 -33.71 9.04 3.28
C LYS A 304 -32.64 9.48 2.29
N LEU A 305 -32.67 8.94 1.07
CA LEU A 305 -31.77 9.33 0.02
C LEU A 305 -32.02 10.79 -0.36
N THR A 306 -30.98 11.60 -0.28
CA THR A 306 -30.97 12.99 -0.74
C THR A 306 -29.96 13.16 -1.86
N LYS A 307 -28.68 12.97 -1.53
CA LYS A 307 -27.55 12.94 -2.46
C LYS A 307 -26.53 11.92 -1.99
N CYS A 308 -25.87 11.27 -2.93
CA CYS A 308 -24.81 10.30 -2.68
C CYS A 308 -23.62 10.52 -3.64
N ASN A 309 -22.54 9.80 -3.41
CA ASN A 309 -21.47 9.62 -4.39
C ASN A 309 -21.73 8.35 -5.24
N ASP A 310 -20.88 8.11 -6.23
CA ASP A 310 -20.95 6.98 -7.16
C ASP A 310 -19.92 5.88 -6.83
N LEU A 311 -19.34 5.91 -5.64
CA LEU A 311 -18.33 4.93 -5.26
C LEU A 311 -18.99 3.60 -4.84
N PRO A 312 -18.31 2.46 -5.05
CA PRO A 312 -18.76 1.17 -4.52
C PRO A 312 -18.61 1.15 -2.99
N ILE A 313 -19.39 0.27 -2.32
CA ILE A 313 -19.26 0.06 -0.87
C ILE A 313 -17.99 -0.73 -0.60
N ALA A 314 -17.03 -0.11 0.09
CA ALA A 314 -15.75 -0.70 0.41
C ALA A 314 -15.84 -1.67 1.61
N THR A 315 -14.88 -2.58 1.66
CA THR A 315 -14.70 -3.51 2.78
C THR A 315 -13.58 -3.04 3.69
N ILE A 316 -13.83 -3.03 5.00
CA ILE A 316 -12.81 -2.77 6.03
C ILE A 316 -12.73 -3.91 7.04
N SER A 317 -11.54 -4.12 7.61
CA SER A 317 -11.25 -5.27 8.49
C SER A 317 -10.78 -4.89 9.89
N SER A 318 -10.42 -3.62 10.11
CA SER A 318 -9.77 -3.15 11.34
C SER A 318 -9.95 -1.64 11.51
N GLY A 319 -9.33 -1.06 12.52
CA GLY A 319 -9.30 0.40 12.76
C GLY A 319 -10.53 0.95 13.49
N LEU A 320 -11.55 0.13 13.76
CA LEU A 320 -12.74 0.52 14.52
C LEU A 320 -12.58 0.19 16.01
N PRO A 321 -13.15 0.99 16.92
CA PRO A 321 -13.06 0.74 18.35
C PRO A 321 -13.89 -0.49 18.75
N LEU A 322 -13.35 -1.31 19.63
CA LEU A 322 -14.02 -2.50 20.17
C LEU A 322 -14.60 -2.20 21.55
N ARG A 323 -15.70 -2.88 21.90
CA ARG A 323 -16.31 -2.80 23.23
C ARG A 323 -15.40 -3.46 24.27
N GLY A 324 -15.15 -2.77 25.38
CA GLY A 324 -14.39 -3.33 26.51
C GLY A 324 -12.87 -3.32 26.32
N GLU A 325 -12.36 -2.81 25.22
CA GLU A 325 -10.94 -2.46 25.12
C GLU A 325 -10.77 -1.00 25.57
N ASP A 326 -10.28 -0.82 26.79
CA ASP A 326 -9.73 0.46 27.19
C ASP A 326 -8.64 0.83 26.18
N LYS A 327 -8.65 2.05 25.65
CA LYS A 327 -7.60 2.55 24.75
C LYS A 327 -6.27 2.45 25.50
N VAL A 328 -5.52 1.38 25.25
CA VAL A 328 -4.23 1.09 25.91
C VAL A 328 -3.19 2.16 25.58
N VAL A 329 -3.45 3.01 24.58
CA VAL A 329 -2.56 4.11 24.21
C VAL A 329 -3.38 5.38 24.05
N ASN A 330 -3.32 6.24 25.05
CA ASN A 330 -3.78 7.61 24.91
C ASN A 330 -2.68 8.40 24.15
N PHE A 331 -2.86 8.58 22.84
CA PHE A 331 -1.92 9.33 22.00
C PHE A 331 -1.74 10.79 22.44
N GLU A 332 -2.70 11.38 23.11
CA GLU A 332 -2.59 12.71 23.71
C GLU A 332 -1.67 12.71 24.94
N ALA A 333 -1.66 11.63 25.71
CA ALA A 333 -0.76 11.49 26.86
C ALA A 333 0.72 11.31 26.44
N ILE A 334 0.98 10.74 25.26
CA ILE A 334 2.35 10.57 24.73
C ILE A 334 2.95 11.91 24.29
N LYS A 335 2.12 12.92 23.97
CA LYS A 335 2.58 14.26 23.58
C LYS A 335 3.00 15.12 24.76
N THR A 336 2.82 14.70 26.00
CA THR A 336 3.20 15.45 27.19
C THR A 336 4.36 14.75 27.89
N GLU A 337 5.33 15.55 28.38
CA GLU A 337 6.48 15.05 29.16
C GLU A 337 6.10 14.16 30.37
N LYS A 338 4.88 14.30 30.89
CA LYS A 338 4.31 13.50 31.97
C LYS A 338 3.79 12.12 31.51
N GLY A 339 3.51 11.93 30.21
CA GLY A 339 3.01 10.66 29.67
C GLY A 339 4.09 9.64 29.33
N ILE A 340 5.38 10.02 29.48
CA ILE A 340 6.54 9.16 29.14
C ILE A 340 7.18 8.55 30.42
N ARG A 341 6.63 8.80 31.60
CA ARG A 341 7.14 8.21 32.87
C ARG A 341 6.30 7.04 33.32
#